data_9d1a1bc9fba778825e3c867bd7d79e93
#
_entry.id   9d1a1bc9fba778825e3c867bd7d79e93
#
_cell.length_a   1.000
_cell.length_b   1.000
_cell.length_c   1.000
_cell.angle_alpha   90.00
_cell.angle_beta   90.00
_cell.angle_gamma   90.00
#
_symmetry.space_group_name_H-M   'P 1'
#
loop_
_entity.id
_entity.type
_entity.pdbx_description
1 polymer ?
#
loop_
_entity_poly.entity_id
_entity_poly.type
_entity_poly.pdbx_seq_one_letter_code
_entity_poly.pdbx_strand_id
1 'polypeptide(L)'
;MIIFKSINKLNKEVNFKANIGFVPTMGALHDGHISLIKSSKKKCEKTLVSIFVNPTQFNNKKDFSKYPRTYNSDIKILKNLNVDYVLKPSVKDIYKNKKLRTINIKKKDKILCAYYRPGHFEGVLAVINGFLKNIKAKNIFFGEKDYQQLFLIKKFIKNKFKINVISCPTVR
;
A
#
# COMPACT_ATOMS: atom_id res chain seq x y z
N MET A 1 -6.36 -13.78 -12.46
CA MET A 1 -5.49 -13.16 -11.43
C MET A 1 -4.05 -13.63 -11.64
N ILE A 2 -3.11 -12.73 -11.87
CA ILE A 2 -1.67 -13.02 -12.02
C ILE A 2 -0.95 -12.57 -10.74
N ILE A 3 -0.04 -13.41 -10.23
CA ILE A 3 0.71 -13.14 -8.99
C ILE A 3 2.17 -12.87 -9.32
N PHE A 4 2.65 -11.69 -8.96
CA PHE A 4 4.02 -11.24 -9.14
C PHE A 4 4.80 -11.29 -7.81
N LYS A 5 5.98 -11.90 -7.81
CA LYS A 5 6.88 -11.94 -6.65
C LYS A 5 7.94 -10.82 -6.68
N SER A 6 8.02 -10.06 -7.79
CA SER A 6 8.93 -8.92 -7.91
C SER A 6 8.32 -7.78 -8.72
N ILE A 7 8.74 -6.57 -8.42
CA ILE A 7 8.32 -5.37 -9.15
C ILE A 7 8.85 -5.38 -10.58
N ASN A 8 10.04 -5.91 -10.82
CA ASN A 8 10.60 -5.99 -12.16
C ASN A 8 9.73 -6.85 -13.08
N LYS A 9 9.26 -8.01 -12.60
CA LYS A 9 8.38 -8.89 -13.36
C LYS A 9 7.02 -8.21 -13.61
N LEU A 10 6.44 -7.59 -12.59
CA LEU A 10 5.22 -6.80 -12.72
C LEU A 10 5.35 -5.76 -13.85
N ASN A 11 6.44 -4.98 -13.85
CA ASN A 11 6.64 -3.89 -14.82
C ASN A 11 6.89 -4.38 -16.25
N LYS A 12 7.35 -5.61 -16.43
CA LYS A 12 7.53 -6.22 -17.76
C LYS A 12 6.22 -6.73 -18.35
N GLU A 13 5.32 -7.24 -17.51
CA GLU A 13 4.13 -7.95 -17.97
C GLU A 13 2.84 -7.12 -17.90
N VAL A 14 2.80 -6.08 -17.04
CA VAL A 14 1.59 -5.27 -16.86
C VAL A 14 1.61 -4.05 -17.76
N ASN A 15 0.54 -3.89 -18.55
CA ASN A 15 0.34 -2.69 -19.35
C ASN A 15 -0.21 -1.54 -18.49
N PHE A 16 0.66 -0.67 -18.02
CA PHE A 16 0.30 0.51 -17.23
C PHE A 16 -0.34 1.67 -18.04
N LYS A 17 -0.55 1.53 -19.35
CA LYS A 17 -1.39 2.47 -20.11
C LYS A 17 -2.86 2.33 -19.73
N ALA A 18 -3.30 1.12 -19.38
CA ALA A 18 -4.62 0.88 -18.81
C ALA A 18 -4.83 1.67 -17.50
N ASN A 19 -6.09 1.95 -17.18
CA ASN A 19 -6.45 2.59 -15.92
C ASN A 19 -6.35 1.57 -14.77
N ILE A 20 -5.18 1.52 -14.11
CA ILE A 20 -4.91 0.59 -13.01
C ILE A 20 -5.16 1.28 -11.67
N GLY A 21 -6.00 0.66 -10.84
CA GLY A 21 -6.17 1.00 -9.43
C GLY A 21 -5.22 0.17 -8.55
N PHE A 22 -4.46 0.83 -7.71
CA PHE A 22 -3.54 0.18 -6.78
C PHE A 22 -4.09 0.22 -5.34
N VAL A 23 -4.16 -0.95 -4.71
CA VAL A 23 -4.60 -1.13 -3.32
C VAL A 23 -3.43 -1.71 -2.51
N PRO A 24 -2.62 -0.88 -1.83
CA PRO A 24 -1.55 -1.38 -0.99
C PRO A 24 -2.10 -1.96 0.32
N THR A 25 -1.70 -3.20 0.63
CA THR A 25 -2.05 -3.87 1.89
C THR A 25 -0.85 -4.57 2.52
N MET A 26 -0.97 -4.93 3.78
CA MET A 26 -0.02 -5.79 4.47
C MET A 26 -0.47 -7.26 4.55
N GLY A 27 -1.55 -7.63 3.85
CA GLY A 27 -2.23 -8.92 4.03
C GLY A 27 -3.17 -8.91 5.23
N ALA A 28 -3.58 -10.09 5.70
CA ALA A 28 -4.64 -10.27 6.69
C ALA A 28 -5.92 -9.51 6.29
N LEU A 29 -6.38 -9.80 5.06
CA LEU A 29 -7.46 -9.06 4.43
C LEU A 29 -8.77 -9.23 5.20
N HIS A 30 -9.48 -8.12 5.37
CA HIS A 30 -10.78 -8.02 6.03
C HIS A 30 -11.71 -7.10 5.25
N ASP A 31 -12.96 -6.91 5.68
CA ASP A 31 -13.99 -6.16 4.96
C ASP A 31 -13.57 -4.74 4.57
N GLY A 32 -12.80 -4.06 5.40
CA GLY A 32 -12.20 -2.77 5.04
C GLY A 32 -11.33 -2.85 3.79
N HIS A 33 -10.44 -3.85 3.68
CA HIS A 33 -9.63 -4.06 2.47
C HIS A 33 -10.51 -4.47 1.28
N ILE A 34 -11.51 -5.31 1.51
CA ILE A 34 -12.47 -5.75 0.48
C ILE A 34 -13.20 -4.54 -0.12
N SER A 35 -13.60 -3.58 0.70
CA SER A 35 -14.26 -2.34 0.23
C SER A 35 -13.35 -1.50 -0.67
N LEU A 36 -12.05 -1.39 -0.33
CA LEU A 36 -11.07 -0.69 -1.17
C LEU A 36 -10.93 -1.37 -2.54
N ILE A 37 -10.83 -2.71 -2.54
CA ILE A 37 -10.71 -3.51 -3.77
C ILE A 37 -11.95 -3.35 -4.64
N LYS A 38 -13.16 -3.45 -4.05
CA LYS A 38 -14.43 -3.21 -4.75
C LYS A 38 -14.49 -1.79 -5.34
N SER A 39 -14.04 -0.78 -4.59
CA SER A 39 -13.95 0.60 -5.08
C SER A 39 -12.98 0.75 -6.25
N SER A 40 -11.82 0.08 -6.18
CA SER A 40 -10.85 0.04 -7.28
C SER A 40 -11.46 -0.60 -8.54
N LYS A 41 -12.09 -1.76 -8.40
CA LYS A 41 -12.76 -2.45 -9.53
C LYS A 41 -13.88 -1.62 -10.16
N LYS A 42 -14.55 -0.78 -9.39
CA LYS A 42 -15.64 0.09 -9.89
C LYS A 42 -15.12 1.29 -10.67
N LYS A 43 -13.90 1.78 -10.34
CA LYS A 43 -13.33 3.02 -10.89
C LYS A 43 -12.22 2.80 -11.92
N CYS A 44 -11.66 1.59 -11.97
CA CYS A 44 -10.50 1.28 -12.79
C CYS A 44 -10.74 0.04 -13.65
N GLU A 45 -10.07 -0.04 -14.79
CA GLU A 45 -10.12 -1.18 -15.70
C GLU A 45 -9.48 -2.43 -15.11
N LYS A 46 -8.40 -2.22 -14.35
CA LYS A 46 -7.63 -3.28 -13.69
C LYS A 46 -7.32 -2.93 -12.25
N THR A 47 -7.30 -3.93 -11.39
CA THR A 47 -6.96 -3.77 -9.98
C THR A 47 -5.69 -4.54 -9.63
N LEU A 48 -4.72 -3.83 -9.07
CA LEU A 48 -3.48 -4.36 -8.50
C LEU A 48 -3.55 -4.26 -6.97
N VAL A 49 -3.37 -5.39 -6.28
CA VAL A 49 -3.29 -5.43 -4.81
C VAL A 49 -1.88 -5.84 -4.41
N SER A 50 -1.23 -5.12 -3.48
CA SER A 50 0.00 -5.62 -2.89
C SER A 50 -0.26 -6.29 -1.54
N ILE A 51 0.52 -7.35 -1.25
CA ILE A 51 0.61 -7.98 0.07
C ILE A 51 2.07 -7.85 0.52
N PHE A 52 2.34 -6.86 1.38
CA PHE A 52 3.69 -6.58 1.86
C PHE A 52 3.69 -6.09 3.30
N VAL A 53 4.14 -6.94 4.22
CA VAL A 53 4.34 -6.55 5.64
C VAL A 53 5.60 -5.69 5.71
N ASN A 54 5.39 -4.38 5.84
CA ASN A 54 6.47 -3.40 5.79
C ASN A 54 7.22 -3.31 7.14
N PRO A 55 8.50 -3.69 7.21
CA PRO A 55 9.22 -3.69 8.49
C PRO A 55 9.44 -2.29 9.06
N THR A 56 9.47 -1.24 8.22
CA THR A 56 9.85 0.11 8.65
C THR A 56 8.75 0.87 9.39
N GLN A 57 7.51 0.40 9.34
CA GLN A 57 6.40 1.04 10.04
C GLN A 57 6.10 0.44 11.43
N PHE A 58 6.88 -0.56 11.85
CA PHE A 58 6.76 -1.16 13.17
C PHE A 58 7.77 -0.56 14.14
N ASN A 59 7.29 -0.01 15.25
CA ASN A 59 8.13 0.54 16.31
C ASN A 59 8.85 -0.57 17.09
N ASN A 60 8.27 -1.77 17.11
CA ASN A 60 8.76 -2.90 17.90
C ASN A 60 8.94 -4.13 16.99
N LYS A 61 10.08 -4.81 17.13
CA LYS A 61 10.36 -6.07 16.40
C LYS A 61 9.37 -7.19 16.76
N LYS A 62 8.86 -7.21 18.01
CA LYS A 62 7.85 -8.19 18.44
C LYS A 62 6.55 -8.02 17.68
N ASP A 63 6.09 -6.78 17.46
CA ASP A 63 4.86 -6.51 16.70
C ASP A 63 5.02 -6.89 15.23
N PHE A 64 6.17 -6.62 14.64
CA PHE A 64 6.48 -7.07 13.29
C PHE A 64 6.48 -8.61 13.16
N SER A 65 7.06 -9.32 14.13
CA SER A 65 7.09 -10.79 14.11
C SER A 65 5.71 -11.42 14.30
N LYS A 66 4.89 -10.83 15.17
CA LYS A 66 3.53 -11.29 15.47
C LYS A 66 2.48 -10.87 14.43
N TYR A 67 2.83 -9.96 13.50
CA TYR A 67 1.87 -9.50 12.51
C TYR A 67 1.34 -10.68 11.67
N PRO A 68 0.02 -10.82 11.51
CA PRO A 68 -0.58 -11.99 10.87
C PRO A 68 -0.15 -12.10 9.40
N ARG A 69 0.22 -13.31 9.00
CA ARG A 69 0.65 -13.66 7.64
C ARG A 69 -0.25 -14.76 7.08
N THR A 70 -1.42 -14.35 6.60
CA THR A 70 -2.50 -15.24 6.14
C THR A 70 -2.54 -15.37 4.62
N TYR A 71 -1.37 -15.46 3.99
CA TYR A 71 -1.22 -15.37 2.53
C TYR A 71 -2.20 -16.26 1.75
N ASN A 72 -2.38 -17.53 2.14
CA ASN A 72 -3.26 -18.44 1.41
C ASN A 72 -4.74 -18.01 1.50
N SER A 73 -5.18 -17.55 2.66
CA SER A 73 -6.53 -16.99 2.85
C SER A 73 -6.70 -15.69 2.07
N ASP A 74 -5.69 -14.82 2.10
CA ASP A 74 -5.70 -13.57 1.35
C ASP A 74 -5.85 -13.84 -0.16
N ILE A 75 -5.09 -14.81 -0.69
CA ILE A 75 -5.19 -15.19 -2.11
C ILE A 75 -6.58 -15.74 -2.47
N LYS A 76 -7.22 -16.51 -1.59
CA LYS A 76 -8.60 -16.98 -1.81
C LYS A 76 -9.58 -15.79 -1.91
N ILE A 77 -9.46 -14.83 -0.99
CA ILE A 77 -10.28 -13.60 -0.99
C ILE A 77 -10.07 -12.83 -2.30
N LEU A 78 -8.81 -12.61 -2.71
CA LEU A 78 -8.49 -11.88 -3.92
C LEU A 78 -8.96 -12.57 -5.21
N LYS A 79 -8.93 -13.90 -5.25
CA LYS A 79 -9.52 -14.70 -6.35
C LYS A 79 -11.02 -14.51 -6.43
N ASN A 80 -11.73 -14.64 -5.31
CA ASN A 80 -13.19 -14.47 -5.24
C ASN A 80 -13.63 -13.05 -5.64
N LEU A 81 -12.79 -12.05 -5.38
CA LEU A 81 -13.02 -10.68 -5.83
C LEU A 81 -12.61 -10.43 -7.28
N ASN A 82 -12.13 -11.45 -8.00
CA ASN A 82 -11.64 -11.32 -9.38
C ASN A 82 -10.63 -10.18 -9.54
N VAL A 83 -9.64 -10.10 -8.63
CA VAL A 83 -8.54 -9.15 -8.73
C VAL A 83 -7.64 -9.54 -9.89
N ASP A 84 -7.18 -8.57 -10.69
CA ASP A 84 -6.37 -8.85 -11.88
C ASP A 84 -4.93 -9.21 -11.52
N TYR A 85 -4.30 -8.39 -10.65
CA TYR A 85 -2.89 -8.50 -10.32
C TYR A 85 -2.66 -8.50 -8.81
N VAL A 86 -1.78 -9.38 -8.34
CA VAL A 86 -1.30 -9.39 -6.95
C VAL A 86 0.21 -9.23 -6.97
N LEU A 87 0.73 -8.33 -6.16
CA LEU A 87 2.16 -8.13 -5.97
C LEU A 87 2.57 -8.53 -4.55
N LYS A 88 3.46 -9.52 -4.42
CA LYS A 88 4.11 -9.91 -3.17
C LYS A 88 5.61 -9.63 -3.26
N PRO A 89 6.04 -8.38 -3.11
CA PRO A 89 7.45 -8.02 -3.29
C PRO A 89 8.28 -8.43 -2.09
N SER A 90 9.59 -8.54 -2.30
CA SER A 90 10.57 -8.63 -1.23
C SER A 90 10.91 -7.24 -0.67
N VAL A 91 11.55 -7.21 0.50
CA VAL A 91 12.07 -5.94 1.06
C VAL A 91 13.07 -5.27 0.09
N LYS A 92 13.86 -6.07 -0.63
CA LYS A 92 14.83 -5.57 -1.62
C LYS A 92 14.17 -4.92 -2.83
N ASP A 93 12.97 -5.37 -3.22
CA ASP A 93 12.22 -4.77 -4.33
C ASP A 93 11.75 -3.35 -3.98
N ILE A 94 11.33 -3.13 -2.73
CA ILE A 94 10.82 -1.83 -2.26
C ILE A 94 11.96 -0.89 -1.90
N TYR A 95 12.98 -1.41 -1.21
CA TYR A 95 14.10 -0.64 -0.67
C TYR A 95 15.40 -1.01 -1.40
N LYS A 96 15.54 -0.56 -2.65
CA LYS A 96 16.79 -0.67 -3.41
C LYS A 96 17.91 0.04 -2.62
N ASN A 97 18.99 -0.66 -2.28
CA ASN A 97 20.14 -0.17 -1.49
C ASN A 97 19.87 0.01 0.00
N LYS A 98 19.57 -1.05 0.74
CA LYS A 98 19.66 -1.16 2.22
C LYS A 98 19.51 0.13 3.08
N LYS A 99 19.65 1.33 2.55
CA LYS A 99 19.28 2.60 3.17
C LYS A 99 17.76 2.76 3.03
N LEU A 100 17.04 2.26 4.03
CA LEU A 100 15.65 2.63 4.26
C LEU A 100 15.59 4.16 4.27
N ARG A 101 15.22 4.78 3.16
CA ARG A 101 15.13 6.25 3.10
C ARG A 101 14.00 6.66 4.02
N THR A 102 14.34 7.12 5.20
CA THR A 102 13.40 7.76 6.10
C THR A 102 12.83 8.99 5.40
N ILE A 103 11.52 9.04 5.33
CA ILE A 103 10.82 10.24 4.85
C ILE A 103 10.36 10.97 6.09
N ASN A 104 11.01 12.08 6.40
CA ASN A 104 10.65 12.87 7.57
C ASN A 104 9.31 13.56 7.35
N ILE A 105 8.41 13.43 8.33
CA ILE A 105 7.20 14.27 8.42
C ILE A 105 7.54 15.56 9.16
N LYS A 106 6.84 16.66 8.80
CA LYS A 106 7.09 17.97 9.41
C LYS A 106 6.74 17.94 10.91
N LYS A 107 7.47 18.70 11.73
CA LYS A 107 7.26 18.77 13.20
C LYS A 107 5.78 19.03 13.55
N LYS A 108 5.12 19.94 12.84
CA LYS A 108 3.70 20.26 13.02
C LYS A 108 2.72 19.11 12.71
N ASP A 109 3.15 18.09 11.98
CA ASP A 109 2.33 16.91 11.64
C ASP A 109 2.59 15.75 12.63
N LYS A 110 3.54 15.90 13.59
CA LYS A 110 3.84 14.94 14.65
C LYS A 110 2.90 15.10 15.85
N ILE A 111 1.61 15.03 15.57
CA ILE A 111 0.51 15.13 16.54
C ILE A 111 -0.31 13.84 16.51
N LEU A 112 -1.24 13.65 17.45
CA LEU A 112 -2.12 12.48 17.52
C LEU A 112 -1.33 11.16 17.43
N CYS A 113 -1.75 10.23 16.57
CA CYS A 113 -1.08 8.94 16.41
C CYS A 113 0.40 9.06 16.03
N ALA A 114 0.81 10.12 15.32
CA ALA A 114 2.22 10.35 14.97
C ALA A 114 3.09 10.70 16.18
N TYR A 115 2.51 11.31 17.21
CA TYR A 115 3.17 11.56 18.48
C TYR A 115 3.42 10.26 19.27
N TYR A 116 2.39 9.42 19.40
CA TYR A 116 2.44 8.17 20.17
C TYR A 116 3.13 7.01 19.42
N ARG A 117 3.33 7.13 18.11
CA ARG A 117 3.97 6.11 17.26
C ARG A 117 5.13 6.71 16.46
N PRO A 118 6.21 7.16 17.11
CA PRO A 118 7.34 7.80 16.43
C PRO A 118 7.96 6.86 15.38
N GLY A 119 8.15 7.36 14.14
CA GLY A 119 8.69 6.58 13.02
C GLY A 119 7.65 5.78 12.21
N HIS A 120 6.47 5.53 12.75
CA HIS A 120 5.43 4.75 12.06
C HIS A 120 5.03 5.35 10.71
N PHE A 121 4.64 6.62 10.69
CA PHE A 121 4.19 7.28 9.46
C PHE A 121 5.34 7.56 8.50
N GLU A 122 6.53 7.80 9.01
CA GLU A 122 7.74 7.86 8.20
C GLU A 122 7.96 6.55 7.44
N GLY A 123 7.74 5.41 8.11
CA GLY A 123 7.79 4.07 7.51
C GLY A 123 6.68 3.85 6.48
N VAL A 124 5.46 4.30 6.76
CA VAL A 124 4.33 4.24 5.81
C VAL A 124 4.64 5.07 4.56
N LEU A 125 5.11 6.30 4.71
CA LEU A 125 5.46 7.13 3.56
C LEU A 125 6.64 6.55 2.76
N ALA A 126 7.60 5.91 3.45
CA ALA A 126 8.73 5.26 2.79
C ALA A 126 8.30 4.09 1.90
N VAL A 127 7.39 3.22 2.37
CA VAL A 127 6.88 2.11 1.55
C VAL A 127 6.02 2.60 0.39
N ILE A 128 5.16 3.58 0.60
CA ILE A 128 4.37 4.19 -0.49
C ILE A 128 5.29 4.83 -1.54
N ASN A 129 6.32 5.55 -1.12
CA ASN A 129 7.34 6.08 -2.04
C ASN A 129 8.04 4.96 -2.82
N GLY A 130 8.38 3.86 -2.16
CA GLY A 130 8.99 2.68 -2.80
C GLY A 130 8.08 2.07 -3.87
N PHE A 131 6.80 1.93 -3.57
CA PHE A 131 5.80 1.47 -4.55
C PHE A 131 5.66 2.44 -5.72
N LEU A 132 5.37 3.72 -5.45
CA LEU A 132 5.04 4.71 -6.48
C LEU A 132 6.22 5.09 -7.40
N LYS A 133 7.44 4.88 -6.96
CA LYS A 133 8.62 5.00 -7.84
C LYS A 133 8.70 3.91 -8.91
N ASN A 134 8.04 2.77 -8.66
CA ASN A 134 8.17 1.59 -9.49
C ASN A 134 6.84 1.14 -10.11
N ILE A 135 5.71 1.55 -9.58
CA ILE A 135 4.36 1.18 -10.06
C ILE A 135 3.70 2.42 -10.64
N LYS A 136 3.36 2.37 -11.92
CA LYS A 136 2.76 3.50 -12.66
C LYS A 136 1.22 3.44 -12.65
N ALA A 137 0.62 3.14 -11.50
CA ALA A 137 -0.84 3.18 -11.36
C ALA A 137 -1.37 4.62 -11.48
N LYS A 138 -2.59 4.79 -12.02
CA LYS A 138 -3.26 6.10 -12.10
C LYS A 138 -4.00 6.47 -10.82
N ASN A 139 -4.45 5.48 -10.07
CA ASN A 139 -5.22 5.65 -8.83
C ASN A 139 -4.66 4.77 -7.73
N ILE A 140 -4.65 5.28 -6.49
CA ILE A 140 -4.28 4.53 -5.28
C ILE A 140 -5.37 4.70 -4.23
N PHE A 141 -5.76 3.60 -3.57
CA PHE A 141 -6.93 3.55 -2.70
C PHE A 141 -6.52 3.39 -1.24
N PHE A 142 -7.10 4.21 -0.36
CA PHE A 142 -6.91 4.15 1.10
C PHE A 142 -8.23 4.32 1.84
N GLY A 143 -8.35 3.67 3.00
CA GLY A 143 -9.51 3.82 3.87
C GLY A 143 -9.43 5.08 4.73
N GLU A 144 -10.59 5.70 5.02
CA GLU A 144 -10.72 6.85 5.91
C GLU A 144 -10.58 6.48 7.39
N LYS A 145 -10.66 5.19 7.72
CA LYS A 145 -10.44 4.68 9.09
C LYS A 145 -9.12 5.21 9.67
N ASP A 146 -8.05 5.15 8.90
CA ASP A 146 -6.72 5.65 9.31
C ASP A 146 -6.50 7.07 8.79
N TYR A 147 -7.37 8.01 9.23
CA TYR A 147 -7.49 9.36 8.67
C TYR A 147 -6.17 10.14 8.67
N GLN A 148 -5.41 10.10 9.76
CA GLN A 148 -4.10 10.78 9.81
C GLN A 148 -3.12 10.20 8.80
N GLN A 149 -3.10 8.88 8.62
CA GLN A 149 -2.31 8.22 7.58
C GLN A 149 -2.71 8.70 6.18
N LEU A 150 -4.01 8.71 5.89
CA LEU A 150 -4.55 9.17 4.62
C LEU A 150 -4.17 10.64 4.34
N PHE A 151 -4.30 11.52 5.35
CA PHE A 151 -3.90 12.93 5.25
C PHE A 151 -2.42 13.08 4.89
N LEU A 152 -1.54 12.38 5.61
CA LEU A 152 -0.10 12.44 5.38
C LEU A 152 0.29 11.88 4.00
N ILE A 153 -0.36 10.80 3.56
CA ILE A 153 -0.16 10.22 2.23
C ILE A 153 -0.61 11.19 1.14
N LYS A 154 -1.82 11.78 1.24
CA LYS A 154 -2.30 12.80 0.28
C LYS A 154 -1.31 13.96 0.16
N LYS A 155 -0.86 14.49 1.29
CA LYS A 155 0.11 15.58 1.35
C LYS A 155 1.46 15.22 0.71
N PHE A 156 1.93 13.99 0.95
CA PHE A 156 3.18 13.48 0.40
C PHE A 156 3.11 13.27 -1.11
N ILE A 157 2.01 12.69 -1.60
CA ILE A 157 1.83 12.36 -3.01
C ILE A 157 1.66 13.60 -3.86
N LYS A 158 0.86 14.58 -3.40
CA LYS A 158 0.49 15.80 -4.16
C LYS A 158 1.67 16.47 -4.85
N ASN A 159 2.83 16.50 -4.22
CA ASN A 159 4.01 17.22 -4.73
C ASN A 159 5.05 16.32 -5.41
N LYS A 160 4.82 15.01 -5.49
CA LYS A 160 5.84 14.05 -5.95
C LYS A 160 5.39 13.10 -7.04
N PHE A 161 4.11 12.82 -7.14
CA PHE A 161 3.61 11.79 -8.04
C PHE A 161 2.33 12.24 -8.74
N LYS A 162 2.23 11.92 -10.02
CA LYS A 162 1.00 12.12 -10.82
C LYS A 162 0.09 10.90 -10.64
N ILE A 163 -0.55 10.78 -9.46
CA ILE A 163 -1.47 9.71 -9.12
C ILE A 163 -2.62 10.26 -8.28
N ASN A 164 -3.83 9.79 -8.52
CA ASN A 164 -5.00 10.17 -7.74
C ASN A 164 -5.09 9.33 -6.47
N VAL A 165 -5.21 9.99 -5.32
CA VAL A 165 -5.47 9.32 -4.04
C VAL A 165 -6.97 9.28 -3.79
N ILE A 166 -7.54 8.08 -3.87
CA ILE A 166 -8.96 7.83 -3.64
C ILE A 166 -9.17 7.42 -2.19
N SER A 167 -9.94 8.21 -1.45
CA SER A 167 -10.39 7.86 -0.11
C SER A 167 -11.67 7.03 -0.18
N CYS A 168 -11.75 5.99 0.63
CA CYS A 168 -12.90 5.12 0.73
C CYS A 168 -13.48 5.18 2.16
N PRO A 169 -14.80 5.26 2.31
CA PRO A 169 -15.45 5.30 3.62
C PRO A 169 -15.07 4.11 4.50
N THR A 170 -15.11 4.34 5.82
CA THR A 170 -14.90 3.27 6.80
C THR A 170 -16.05 2.28 6.73
N VAL A 171 -15.72 0.99 6.63
CA VAL A 171 -16.69 -0.11 6.77
C VAL A 171 -16.79 -0.48 8.25
N ARG A 172 -18.01 -0.59 8.73
CA ARG A 172 -18.35 -1.01 10.10
C ARG A 172 -19.16 -2.30 10.04
#